data_072319198eed2f0a2f8019c368c561ac
#
_entry.id   072319198eed2f0a2f8019c368c561ac
#
_cell.length_a   1.000
_cell.length_b   1.000
_cell.length_c   1.000
_cell.angle_alpha   90.00
_cell.angle_beta   90.00
_cell.angle_gamma   90.00
#
_symmetry.space_group_name_H-M   'P 1'
#
loop_
_entity.id
_entity.type
_entity.pdbx_description
1 polymer ?
#
loop_
_entity_poly.entity_id
_entity_poly.type
_entity_poly.pdbx_seq_one_letter_code
_entity_poly.pdbx_strand_id
1 'polypeptide(L)'
;TNIIENEDIVLSVKKNIEIEESNVKSFKQIIKTPKKSVIARSEKQSEYIKALKENDIIMSLGPAGTGKSFLAVSVAVTLLMEKKIDRVILSRPAVEAGERLGFLPGDMKEKVDPYLRPLYDALYELFGADKIDKKIEAGEIEIAPLAFMRGRTLKNCFAILDEAQNATETQIKMFLTRIGENS
;
A
#
# COMPACT_ATOMS: atom_id res chain seq x y z
N THR A 1 6.33 49.11 -10.28
CA THR A 1 6.09 48.41 -8.98
C THR A 1 4.63 48.03 -9.00
N ASN A 2 4.32 46.79 -9.36
CA ASN A 2 2.97 46.28 -9.30
C ASN A 2 2.63 46.04 -7.82
N ILE A 3 1.71 46.81 -7.29
CA ILE A 3 1.12 46.58 -5.96
C ILE A 3 0.14 45.47 -6.14
N ILE A 4 0.43 44.29 -5.53
CA ILE A 4 -0.52 43.18 -5.46
C ILE A 4 -1.54 43.54 -4.38
N GLU A 5 -2.78 43.77 -4.77
CA GLU A 5 -3.87 44.05 -3.84
C GLU A 5 -4.40 42.77 -3.18
N ASN A 6 -4.95 42.87 -1.97
CA ASN A 6 -5.50 41.73 -1.25
C ASN A 6 -6.58 40.96 -2.05
N GLU A 7 -7.30 41.64 -2.92
CA GLU A 7 -8.30 41.03 -3.81
C GLU A 7 -7.68 40.13 -4.84
N ASP A 8 -6.50 40.45 -5.37
CA ASP A 8 -5.78 39.60 -6.34
C ASP A 8 -5.29 38.31 -5.69
N ILE A 9 -4.90 38.35 -4.42
CA ILE A 9 -4.51 37.16 -3.64
C ILE A 9 -5.73 36.28 -3.40
N VAL A 10 -6.85 36.86 -2.99
CA VAL A 10 -8.10 36.11 -2.72
C VAL A 10 -8.64 35.48 -4.02
N LEU A 11 -8.59 36.16 -5.14
CA LEU A 11 -8.99 35.63 -6.44
C LEU A 11 -8.06 34.49 -6.89
N SER A 12 -6.75 34.63 -6.70
CA SER A 12 -5.78 33.61 -7.03
C SER A 12 -5.96 32.35 -6.17
N VAL A 13 -6.21 32.52 -4.87
CA VAL A 13 -6.50 31.40 -3.95
C VAL A 13 -7.81 30.71 -4.32
N LYS A 14 -8.89 31.45 -4.58
CA LYS A 14 -10.17 30.87 -5.03
C LYS A 14 -10.03 30.10 -6.33
N LYS A 15 -9.31 30.68 -7.32
CA LYS A 15 -9.07 30.02 -8.61
C LYS A 15 -8.25 28.74 -8.47
N ASN A 16 -7.28 28.71 -7.58
CA ASN A 16 -6.51 27.50 -7.28
C ASN A 16 -7.38 26.45 -6.58
N ILE A 17 -8.25 26.85 -5.65
CA ILE A 17 -9.20 25.94 -4.98
C ILE A 17 -10.18 25.36 -6.01
N GLU A 18 -10.75 26.17 -6.91
CA GLU A 18 -11.64 25.72 -7.98
C GLU A 18 -10.93 24.79 -8.97
N ILE A 19 -9.66 25.04 -9.30
CA ILE A 19 -8.82 24.16 -10.13
C ILE A 19 -8.55 22.85 -9.41
N GLU A 20 -8.24 22.88 -8.10
CA GLU A 20 -8.07 21.66 -7.31
C GLU A 20 -9.38 20.85 -7.21
N GLU A 21 -10.52 21.51 -6.96
CA GLU A 21 -11.82 20.85 -6.93
C GLU A 21 -12.25 20.29 -8.29
N SER A 22 -11.95 21.00 -9.39
CA SER A 22 -12.22 20.51 -10.75
C SER A 22 -11.31 19.33 -11.13
N ASN A 23 -10.03 19.37 -10.73
CA ASN A 23 -9.10 18.27 -10.91
C ASN A 23 -9.51 17.04 -10.07
N VAL A 24 -9.93 17.23 -8.81
CA VAL A 24 -10.44 16.14 -7.97
C VAL A 24 -11.69 15.48 -8.59
N LYS A 25 -12.56 16.25 -9.26
CA LYS A 25 -13.71 15.69 -10.00
C LYS A 25 -13.32 14.91 -11.25
N SER A 26 -12.13 15.15 -11.82
CA SER A 26 -11.63 14.40 -12.99
C SER A 26 -11.00 13.05 -12.62
N PHE A 27 -10.53 12.87 -11.39
CA PHE A 27 -9.95 11.61 -10.90
C PHE A 27 -11.06 10.65 -10.47
N LYS A 28 -11.46 9.76 -11.38
CA LYS A 28 -12.62 8.87 -11.24
C LYS A 28 -12.38 7.64 -10.34
N GLN A 29 -11.18 7.43 -9.78
CA GLN A 29 -10.89 6.25 -8.97
C GLN A 29 -11.18 6.48 -7.49
N ILE A 30 -12.20 5.78 -7.01
CA ILE A 30 -12.60 5.77 -5.59
C ILE A 30 -12.55 4.32 -5.12
N ILE A 31 -11.86 4.09 -4.01
CA ILE A 31 -11.84 2.81 -3.30
C ILE A 31 -12.71 2.98 -2.06
N LYS A 32 -13.83 2.25 -1.99
CA LYS A 32 -14.71 2.29 -0.83
C LYS A 32 -14.26 1.26 0.19
N THR A 33 -13.77 1.72 1.33
CA THR A 33 -13.43 0.86 2.46
C THR A 33 -14.48 1.02 3.57
N PRO A 34 -14.57 0.10 4.53
CA PRO A 34 -15.56 0.16 5.59
C PRO A 34 -15.50 1.42 6.46
N LYS A 35 -14.32 1.99 6.67
CA LYS A 35 -14.16 3.19 7.50
C LYS A 35 -14.17 4.48 6.70
N LYS A 36 -13.66 4.46 5.48
CA LYS A 36 -13.56 5.68 4.67
C LYS A 36 -13.50 5.40 3.18
N SER A 37 -13.78 6.40 2.38
CA SER A 37 -13.51 6.36 0.95
C SER A 37 -12.12 6.90 0.68
N VAL A 38 -11.31 6.13 -0.04
CA VAL A 38 -9.98 6.54 -0.52
C VAL A 38 -10.14 7.07 -1.93
N ILE A 39 -9.83 8.34 -2.11
CA ILE A 39 -9.98 9.04 -3.39
C ILE A 39 -8.58 9.32 -3.94
N ALA A 40 -8.36 9.04 -5.21
CA ALA A 40 -7.13 9.43 -5.89
C ALA A 40 -6.99 10.98 -5.87
N ARG A 41 -5.85 11.46 -5.38
CA ARG A 41 -5.54 12.90 -5.27
C ARG A 41 -4.74 13.43 -6.46
N SER A 42 -4.37 12.56 -7.39
CA SER A 42 -3.66 12.91 -8.62
C SER A 42 -3.97 11.91 -9.72
N GLU A 43 -3.72 12.31 -10.95
CA GLU A 43 -3.86 11.44 -12.13
C GLU A 43 -3.00 10.18 -11.97
N LYS A 44 -1.74 10.32 -11.55
CA LYS A 44 -0.84 9.19 -11.29
C LYS A 44 -1.35 8.21 -10.23
N GLN A 45 -2.02 8.69 -9.18
CA GLN A 45 -2.67 7.82 -8.22
C GLN A 45 -3.88 7.10 -8.82
N SER A 46 -4.64 7.78 -9.68
CA SER A 46 -5.76 7.17 -10.41
C SER A 46 -5.29 6.07 -11.36
N GLU A 47 -4.24 6.33 -12.14
CA GLU A 47 -3.59 5.33 -12.99
C GLU A 47 -3.05 4.14 -12.19
N TYR A 48 -2.42 4.40 -11.05
CA TYR A 48 -1.92 3.36 -10.16
C TYR A 48 -3.04 2.47 -9.62
N ILE A 49 -4.14 3.05 -9.13
CA ILE A 49 -5.30 2.29 -8.67
C ILE A 49 -5.89 1.44 -9.80
N LYS A 50 -5.94 1.97 -11.02
CA LYS A 50 -6.38 1.23 -12.20
C LYS A 50 -5.42 0.08 -12.50
N ALA A 51 -4.11 0.35 -12.53
CA ALA A 51 -3.10 -0.67 -12.76
C ALA A 51 -3.19 -1.82 -11.76
N LEU A 52 -3.38 -1.51 -10.46
CA LEU A 52 -3.55 -2.51 -9.39
C LEU A 52 -4.75 -3.44 -9.56
N LYS A 53 -5.75 -3.04 -10.34
CA LYS A 53 -6.96 -3.82 -10.61
C LYS A 53 -6.91 -4.63 -11.91
N GLU A 54 -6.07 -4.21 -12.84
CA GLU A 54 -6.09 -4.69 -14.22
C GLU A 54 -4.84 -5.49 -14.63
N ASN A 55 -3.78 -5.49 -13.82
CA ASN A 55 -2.52 -6.14 -14.16
C ASN A 55 -2.08 -7.13 -13.09
N ASP A 56 -1.43 -8.20 -13.52
CA ASP A 56 -0.92 -9.26 -12.65
C ASP A 56 0.32 -8.81 -11.84
N ILE A 57 1.20 -8.02 -12.45
CA ILE A 57 2.42 -7.54 -11.79
C ILE A 57 2.55 -6.03 -11.99
N ILE A 58 2.69 -5.31 -10.88
CA ILE A 58 2.84 -3.85 -10.88
C ILE A 58 4.09 -3.46 -10.10
N MET A 59 4.92 -2.63 -10.70
CA MET A 59 6.06 -1.99 -10.03
C MET A 59 5.76 -0.50 -9.85
N SER A 60 5.61 -0.07 -8.60
CA SER A 60 5.32 1.33 -8.26
C SER A 60 6.59 2.03 -7.78
N LEU A 61 7.07 2.99 -8.56
CA LEU A 61 8.22 3.81 -8.24
C LEU A 61 7.79 5.25 -7.93
N GLY A 62 8.41 5.85 -6.95
CA GLY A 62 8.14 7.25 -6.60
C GLY A 62 8.60 7.63 -5.20
N PRO A 63 8.60 8.94 -4.86
CA PRO A 63 9.04 9.43 -3.56
C PRO A 63 8.23 8.85 -2.39
N ALA A 64 8.81 8.92 -1.19
CA ALA A 64 8.09 8.60 0.04
C ALA A 64 6.87 9.55 0.23
N GLY A 65 5.86 9.09 0.96
CA GLY A 65 4.67 9.89 1.27
C GLY A 65 3.67 10.06 0.13
N THR A 66 3.88 9.47 -1.04
CA THR A 66 2.95 9.56 -2.19
C THR A 66 1.77 8.58 -2.12
N GLY A 67 1.67 7.78 -1.07
CA GLY A 67 0.55 6.88 -0.81
C GLY A 67 0.61 5.52 -1.52
N LYS A 68 1.77 5.11 -2.05
CA LYS A 68 1.93 3.85 -2.79
C LYS A 68 1.42 2.63 -2.01
N SER A 69 1.99 2.38 -0.85
CA SER A 69 1.64 1.23 0.01
C SER A 69 0.19 1.32 0.48
N PHE A 70 -0.25 2.52 0.88
CA PHE A 70 -1.63 2.75 1.34
C PHE A 70 -2.68 2.47 0.26
N LEU A 71 -2.45 2.90 -0.98
CA LEU A 71 -3.35 2.63 -2.10
C LEU A 71 -3.35 1.15 -2.48
N ALA A 72 -2.17 0.51 -2.51
CA ALA A 72 -2.07 -0.93 -2.78
C ALA A 72 -2.82 -1.76 -1.74
N VAL A 73 -2.63 -1.48 -0.44
CA VAL A 73 -3.36 -2.13 0.66
C VAL A 73 -4.87 -1.88 0.54
N SER A 74 -5.28 -0.65 0.20
CA SER A 74 -6.71 -0.31 0.02
C SER A 74 -7.37 -1.15 -1.08
N VAL A 75 -6.69 -1.31 -2.22
CA VAL A 75 -7.19 -2.13 -3.34
C VAL A 75 -7.21 -3.61 -2.95
N ALA A 76 -6.11 -4.13 -2.41
CA ALA A 76 -5.97 -5.54 -2.05
C ALA A 76 -7.07 -6.00 -1.09
N VAL A 77 -7.28 -5.26 0.01
CA VAL A 77 -8.30 -5.65 1.00
C VAL A 77 -9.72 -5.44 0.45
N THR A 78 -9.94 -4.46 -0.42
CA THR A 78 -11.24 -4.31 -1.09
C THR A 78 -11.54 -5.51 -1.97
N LEU A 79 -10.58 -5.99 -2.77
CA LEU A 79 -10.72 -7.20 -3.57
C LEU A 79 -10.97 -8.45 -2.71
N LEU A 80 -10.33 -8.55 -1.55
CA LEU A 80 -10.59 -9.61 -0.57
C LEU A 80 -12.04 -9.53 -0.03
N MET A 81 -12.51 -8.34 0.32
CA MET A 81 -13.88 -8.13 0.79
C MET A 81 -14.93 -8.46 -0.29
N GLU A 82 -14.61 -8.19 -1.55
CA GLU A 82 -15.42 -8.54 -2.71
C GLU A 82 -15.32 -10.03 -3.12
N LYS A 83 -14.51 -10.83 -2.39
CA LYS A 83 -14.24 -12.24 -2.67
C LYS A 83 -13.68 -12.50 -4.07
N LYS A 84 -12.94 -11.56 -4.61
CA LYS A 84 -12.22 -11.69 -5.88
C LYS A 84 -10.88 -12.41 -5.72
N ILE A 85 -10.35 -12.40 -4.52
CA ILE A 85 -9.15 -13.09 -4.09
C ILE A 85 -9.44 -13.77 -2.75
N ASP A 86 -8.67 -14.80 -2.42
CA ASP A 86 -8.82 -15.53 -1.16
C ASP A 86 -7.97 -14.95 -0.04
N ARG A 87 -6.84 -14.34 -0.38
CA ARG A 87 -5.87 -13.85 0.61
C ARG A 87 -5.18 -12.57 0.16
N VAL A 88 -4.78 -11.78 1.15
CA VAL A 88 -3.85 -10.65 1.00
C VAL A 88 -2.57 -10.98 1.75
N ILE A 89 -1.44 -10.89 1.08
CA ILE A 89 -0.12 -11.14 1.65
C ILE A 89 0.67 -9.83 1.59
N LEU A 90 1.00 -9.30 2.77
CA LEU A 90 1.80 -8.10 2.92
C LEU A 90 3.19 -8.49 3.40
N SER A 91 4.18 -8.17 2.61
CA SER A 91 5.56 -8.51 2.90
C SER A 91 6.45 -7.30 2.82
N ARG A 92 7.48 -7.29 3.65
CA ARG A 92 8.51 -6.24 3.66
C ARG A 92 9.86 -6.86 3.96
N PRO A 93 10.97 -6.38 3.37
CA PRO A 93 12.30 -6.75 3.83
C PRO A 93 12.46 -6.39 5.32
N ALA A 94 12.92 -7.32 6.13
CA ALA A 94 13.05 -7.13 7.58
C ALA A 94 14.26 -6.29 8.00
N VAL A 95 14.98 -5.72 7.03
CA VAL A 95 16.22 -4.95 7.29
C VAL A 95 16.17 -3.69 6.46
N GLU A 96 16.22 -2.53 7.11
CA GLU A 96 16.59 -1.30 6.44
C GLU A 96 18.09 -1.31 6.14
N ALA A 97 18.50 -0.58 5.08
CA ALA A 97 19.86 -0.60 4.58
C ALA A 97 20.89 -0.35 5.70
N GLY A 98 21.60 -1.41 6.11
CA GLY A 98 22.70 -1.35 7.10
C GLY A 98 22.41 -1.89 8.50
N GLU A 99 21.17 -2.18 8.87
CA GLU A 99 20.84 -2.74 10.19
C GLU A 99 20.85 -4.28 10.18
N ARG A 100 21.48 -4.86 11.19
CA ARG A 100 21.47 -6.31 11.40
C ARG A 100 20.48 -6.66 12.50
N LEU A 101 19.45 -7.45 12.18
CA LEU A 101 18.44 -7.94 13.14
C LEU A 101 19.06 -8.56 14.41
N GLY A 102 20.30 -9.04 14.34
CA GLY A 102 21.01 -9.62 15.47
C GLY A 102 21.29 -8.67 16.63
N PHE A 103 21.24 -7.34 16.43
CA PHE A 103 21.48 -6.36 17.47
C PHE A 103 20.21 -5.93 18.23
N LEU A 104 19.02 -6.27 17.74
CA LEU A 104 17.78 -5.94 18.43
C LEU A 104 17.51 -6.98 19.53
N PRO A 105 17.06 -6.54 20.73
CA PRO A 105 16.64 -7.44 21.79
C PRO A 105 15.33 -8.15 21.43
N GLY A 106 15.10 -9.33 22.01
CA GLY A 106 13.86 -10.08 21.83
C GLY A 106 13.97 -11.26 20.85
N ASP A 107 12.88 -11.97 20.69
CA ASP A 107 12.77 -13.06 19.73
C ASP A 107 12.66 -12.55 18.27
N MET A 108 12.65 -13.46 17.31
CA MET A 108 12.60 -13.09 15.88
C MET A 108 11.33 -12.32 15.53
N LYS A 109 10.20 -12.63 16.16
CA LYS A 109 8.91 -11.96 15.93
C LYS A 109 8.94 -10.54 16.48
N GLU A 110 9.43 -10.35 17.70
CA GLU A 110 9.57 -9.04 18.35
C GLU A 110 10.52 -8.12 17.57
N LYS A 111 11.61 -8.69 17.01
CA LYS A 111 12.59 -7.94 16.22
C LYS A 111 12.03 -7.44 14.88
N VAL A 112 11.09 -8.15 14.30
CA VAL A 112 10.53 -7.84 12.98
C VAL A 112 9.29 -6.96 13.07
N ASP A 113 8.58 -7.00 14.20
CA ASP A 113 7.32 -6.26 14.40
C ASP A 113 7.41 -4.75 14.07
N PRO A 114 8.45 -4.01 14.48
CA PRO A 114 8.57 -2.59 14.14
C PRO A 114 8.57 -2.30 12.63
N TYR A 115 9.14 -3.19 11.84
CA TYR A 115 9.21 -3.03 10.37
C TYR A 115 7.88 -3.30 9.68
N LEU A 116 7.01 -4.10 10.29
CA LEU A 116 5.70 -4.45 9.77
C LEU A 116 4.59 -3.51 10.25
N ARG A 117 4.83 -2.75 11.32
CA ARG A 117 3.84 -1.85 11.92
C ARG A 117 3.16 -0.90 10.92
N PRO A 118 3.85 -0.26 9.96
CA PRO A 118 3.21 0.61 9.00
C PRO A 118 2.15 -0.09 8.13
N LEU A 119 2.28 -1.40 7.92
CA LEU A 119 1.30 -2.20 7.18
C LEU A 119 0.05 -2.45 8.03
N TYR A 120 0.23 -2.75 9.33
CA TYR A 120 -0.89 -2.87 10.28
C TYR A 120 -1.65 -1.54 10.41
N ASP A 121 -0.92 -0.43 10.55
CA ASP A 121 -1.51 0.91 10.69
C ASP A 121 -2.39 1.25 9.48
N ALA A 122 -1.91 0.97 8.27
CA ALA A 122 -2.69 1.18 7.05
C ALA A 122 -3.97 0.32 7.02
N LEU A 123 -3.90 -0.94 7.43
CA LEU A 123 -5.05 -1.83 7.52
C LEU A 123 -6.08 -1.33 8.55
N TYR A 124 -5.63 -0.98 9.74
CA TYR A 124 -6.50 -0.52 10.83
C TYR A 124 -7.17 0.83 10.51
N GLU A 125 -6.45 1.71 9.84
CA GLU A 125 -6.97 2.99 9.38
C GLU A 125 -8.13 2.82 8.37
N LEU A 126 -8.00 1.85 7.47
CA LEU A 126 -8.94 1.62 6.37
C LEU A 126 -10.15 0.78 6.77
N PHE A 127 -9.96 -0.22 7.62
CA PHE A 127 -10.95 -1.26 7.85
C PHE A 127 -11.35 -1.42 9.32
N GLY A 128 -10.53 -0.93 10.27
CA GLY A 128 -10.72 -1.09 11.70
C GLY A 128 -10.07 -2.36 12.26
N ALA A 129 -9.56 -2.26 13.48
CA ALA A 129 -8.80 -3.32 14.14
C ALA A 129 -9.60 -4.62 14.22
N ASP A 130 -10.79 -4.60 14.82
CA ASP A 130 -11.60 -5.79 15.04
C ASP A 130 -11.87 -6.63 13.77
N LYS A 131 -12.02 -5.94 12.63
CA LYS A 131 -12.27 -6.63 11.35
C LYS A 131 -11.00 -7.23 10.77
N ILE A 132 -9.89 -6.51 10.91
CA ILE A 132 -8.58 -6.95 10.40
C ILE A 132 -8.04 -8.09 11.24
N ASP A 133 -8.14 -8.01 12.57
CA ASP A 133 -7.65 -9.05 13.47
C ASP A 133 -8.34 -10.39 13.19
N LYS A 134 -9.66 -10.39 13.01
CA LYS A 134 -10.41 -11.59 12.60
C LYS A 134 -9.95 -12.16 11.27
N LYS A 135 -9.58 -11.31 10.30
CA LYS A 135 -9.08 -11.76 9.00
C LYS A 135 -7.66 -12.28 9.07
N ILE A 136 -6.83 -11.73 9.94
CA ILE A 136 -5.49 -12.24 10.24
C ILE A 136 -5.61 -13.60 10.93
N GLU A 137 -6.47 -13.75 11.95
CA GLU A 137 -6.73 -15.02 12.64
C GLU A 137 -7.27 -16.10 11.68
N ALA A 138 -8.12 -15.69 10.73
CA ALA A 138 -8.65 -16.59 9.70
C ALA A 138 -7.62 -16.94 8.59
N GLY A 139 -6.45 -16.30 8.58
CA GLY A 139 -5.43 -16.48 7.55
C GLY A 139 -5.78 -15.86 6.19
N GLU A 140 -6.81 -15.01 6.13
CA GLU A 140 -7.18 -14.27 4.94
C GLU A 140 -6.25 -13.06 4.69
N ILE A 141 -5.67 -12.51 5.76
CA ILE A 141 -4.63 -11.47 5.69
C ILE A 141 -3.40 -11.99 6.42
N GLU A 142 -2.28 -11.94 5.76
CA GLU A 142 -0.98 -12.31 6.31
C GLU A 142 0.00 -11.16 6.19
N ILE A 143 0.69 -10.85 7.29
CA ILE A 143 1.75 -9.84 7.32
C ILE A 143 3.01 -10.54 7.81
N ALA A 144 4.02 -10.63 6.94
CA ALA A 144 5.22 -11.39 7.24
C ALA A 144 6.47 -10.81 6.55
N PRO A 145 7.65 -10.98 7.15
CA PRO A 145 8.91 -10.64 6.52
C PRO A 145 9.10 -11.37 5.19
N LEU A 146 9.78 -10.73 4.25
CA LEU A 146 10.07 -11.30 2.94
C LEU A 146 10.75 -12.68 3.01
N ALA A 147 11.62 -12.90 3.99
CA ALA A 147 12.30 -14.18 4.19
C ALA A 147 11.32 -15.35 4.40
N PHE A 148 10.13 -15.11 4.96
CA PHE A 148 9.11 -16.14 5.24
C PHE A 148 8.31 -16.54 4.00
N MET A 149 8.52 -15.87 2.87
CA MET A 149 7.92 -16.24 1.58
C MET A 149 8.66 -17.38 0.90
N ARG A 150 9.88 -17.73 1.37
CA ARG A 150 10.70 -18.77 0.78
C ARG A 150 10.02 -20.16 0.87
N GLY A 151 10.04 -20.89 -0.25
CA GLY A 151 9.47 -22.27 -0.31
C GLY A 151 7.95 -22.32 -0.40
N ARG A 152 7.27 -21.17 -0.50
CA ARG A 152 5.81 -21.09 -0.61
C ARG A 152 5.38 -20.95 -2.07
N THR A 153 4.10 -21.22 -2.32
CA THR A 153 3.42 -20.85 -3.57
C THR A 153 2.23 -19.99 -3.20
N LEU A 154 2.21 -18.77 -3.71
CA LEU A 154 1.17 -17.77 -3.45
C LEU A 154 0.11 -17.90 -4.55
N LYS A 155 -1.06 -18.46 -4.23
CA LYS A 155 -2.17 -18.67 -5.17
C LYS A 155 -3.42 -17.92 -4.70
N ASN A 156 -4.22 -17.46 -5.67
CA ASN A 156 -5.49 -16.75 -5.45
C ASN A 156 -5.31 -15.58 -4.45
N CYS A 157 -4.23 -14.82 -4.56
CA CYS A 157 -3.91 -13.80 -3.58
C CYS A 157 -3.41 -12.51 -4.22
N PHE A 158 -3.53 -11.43 -3.48
CA PHE A 158 -2.86 -10.18 -3.77
C PHE A 158 -1.63 -10.06 -2.88
N ALA A 159 -0.46 -10.15 -3.47
CA ALA A 159 0.81 -10.09 -2.75
C ALA A 159 1.45 -8.71 -2.91
N ILE A 160 1.79 -8.05 -1.81
CA ILE A 160 2.47 -6.76 -1.79
C ILE A 160 3.85 -6.94 -1.18
N LEU A 161 4.88 -6.56 -1.92
CA LEU A 161 6.23 -6.37 -1.41
C LEU A 161 6.48 -4.87 -1.23
N ASP A 162 6.32 -4.39 -0.01
CA ASP A 162 6.57 -3.01 0.35
C ASP A 162 8.06 -2.76 0.61
N GLU A 163 8.53 -1.53 0.38
CA GLU A 163 9.95 -1.13 0.53
C GLU A 163 10.92 -2.06 -0.22
N ALA A 164 10.54 -2.49 -1.43
CA ALA A 164 11.28 -3.47 -2.24
C ALA A 164 12.71 -3.01 -2.58
N GLN A 165 13.02 -1.72 -2.53
CA GLN A 165 14.38 -1.19 -2.71
C GLN A 165 15.35 -1.67 -1.63
N ASN A 166 14.86 -2.12 -0.47
CA ASN A 166 15.67 -2.67 0.61
C ASN A 166 15.92 -4.17 0.45
N ALA A 167 15.32 -4.82 -0.56
CA ALA A 167 15.56 -6.21 -0.88
C ALA A 167 16.74 -6.37 -1.85
N THR A 168 17.48 -7.46 -1.71
CA THR A 168 18.48 -7.86 -2.70
C THR A 168 17.81 -8.39 -3.98
N GLU A 169 18.52 -8.38 -5.10
CA GLU A 169 18.05 -8.97 -6.35
C GLU A 169 17.60 -10.43 -6.18
N THR A 170 18.37 -11.22 -5.42
CA THR A 170 18.04 -12.61 -5.11
C THR A 170 16.71 -12.72 -4.32
N GLN A 171 16.45 -11.81 -3.40
CA GLN A 171 15.21 -11.79 -2.63
C GLN A 171 14.02 -11.38 -3.49
N ILE A 172 14.17 -10.40 -4.38
CA ILE A 172 13.12 -10.01 -5.34
C ILE A 172 12.82 -11.18 -6.28
N LYS A 173 13.84 -11.82 -6.84
CA LYS A 173 13.69 -13.00 -7.68
C LYS A 173 12.99 -14.14 -6.94
N MET A 174 13.35 -14.37 -5.68
CA MET A 174 12.70 -15.36 -4.82
C MET A 174 11.21 -15.03 -4.67
N PHE A 175 10.85 -13.78 -4.36
CA PHE A 175 9.45 -13.36 -4.19
C PHE A 175 8.64 -13.53 -5.47
N LEU A 176 9.14 -13.04 -6.60
CA LEU A 176 8.45 -13.14 -7.90
C LEU A 176 8.21 -14.58 -8.32
N THR A 177 9.15 -15.50 -8.03
CA THR A 177 8.99 -16.92 -8.32
C THR A 177 8.03 -17.65 -7.36
N ARG A 178 7.49 -16.99 -6.35
CA ARG A 178 6.43 -17.53 -5.47
C ARG A 178 5.05 -17.24 -5.97
N ILE A 179 4.88 -16.23 -6.82
CA ILE A 179 3.58 -15.86 -7.39
C ILE A 179 3.07 -17.03 -8.23
N GLY A 180 1.91 -17.50 -7.90
CA GLY A 180 1.25 -18.63 -8.53
C GLY A 180 0.00 -18.21 -9.29
N GLU A 181 -0.86 -19.16 -9.56
CA GLU A 181 -2.09 -18.98 -10.32
C GLU A 181 -3.03 -17.98 -9.63
N ASN A 182 -3.63 -17.09 -10.40
CA ASN A 182 -4.58 -16.05 -9.96
C ASN A 182 -4.02 -15.13 -8.85
N SER A 183 -2.76 -14.68 -9.00
CA SER A 183 -2.11 -13.80 -8.01
C SER A 183 -1.34 -12.69 -8.70
#